data_8ee8a9335d78689f69cd712e9a151e7c
#
_entry.id   8ee8a9335d78689f69cd712e9a151e7c
#
_cell.length_a   1.000
_cell.length_b   1.000
_cell.length_c   1.000
_cell.angle_alpha   90.00
_cell.angle_beta   90.00
_cell.angle_gamma   90.00
#
_symmetry.space_group_name_H-M   'P 1'
#
loop_
_entity.id
_entity.type
_entity.pdbx_description
1 polymer ?
#
loop_
_entity_poly.entity_id
_entity_poly.type
_entity_poly.pdbx_seq_one_letter_code
_entity_poly.pdbx_strand_id
1 'polypeptide(L)'
;MLTNRIIKGYILLQSGLHIGGSDAGIHIGGIDNPVIKNPLTGLPYIPGSSLKGKMRFLLEHSVIRNIKELIPKKMTIPVYHRFNNNTIPLVFGNIEHSKDTNFMPTRVIFRDSHIIGVIKEFNKESFTINDIHTNIEEIRELMGSDFVEAKTEVTIDRLSGTVGGGGPRQIERVSAGTVFAFEIILRSFENDNAEEHFMLLKKGLKLVENDALGGSGSRGSGKIKFFGLTE
;
A
#
# COMPACT_ATOMS: atom_id res chain seq x y z
N MET A 1 22.31 9.60 20.45
CA MET A 1 22.63 8.28 19.83
C MET A 1 21.48 7.87 18.93
N LEU A 2 21.73 7.29 17.73
CA LEU A 2 20.66 6.79 16.83
C LEU A 2 20.20 5.41 17.31
N THR A 3 18.91 5.23 17.55
CA THR A 3 18.30 3.95 17.87
C THR A 3 17.31 3.54 16.80
N ASN A 4 17.14 2.23 16.59
CA ASN A 4 16.19 1.67 15.63
C ASN A 4 15.20 0.76 16.35
N ARG A 5 13.93 0.91 16.01
CA ARG A 5 12.84 0.01 16.38
C ARG A 5 12.24 -0.58 15.10
N ILE A 6 12.03 -1.88 15.06
CA ILE A 6 11.64 -2.57 13.82
C ILE A 6 10.25 -3.18 14.01
N ILE A 7 9.34 -2.88 13.09
CA ILE A 7 8.03 -3.54 13.00
C ILE A 7 8.10 -4.50 11.83
N LYS A 8 7.90 -5.79 12.10
CA LYS A 8 7.78 -6.86 11.08
C LYS A 8 6.45 -7.54 11.19
N GLY A 9 6.02 -8.16 10.09
CA GLY A 9 4.80 -8.94 10.06
C GLY A 9 4.43 -9.32 8.64
N TYR A 10 3.18 -9.67 8.47
CA TYR A 10 2.63 -10.15 7.22
C TYR A 10 1.46 -9.31 6.75
N ILE A 11 1.32 -9.18 5.43
CA ILE A 11 0.20 -8.56 4.74
C ILE A 11 -0.53 -9.67 3.98
N LEU A 12 -1.75 -9.99 4.41
CA LEU A 12 -2.65 -10.88 3.68
C LEU A 12 -3.56 -10.06 2.78
N LEU A 13 -3.66 -10.42 1.51
CA LEU A 13 -4.65 -9.86 0.61
C LEU A 13 -6.01 -10.53 0.82
N GLN A 14 -7.01 -9.77 1.28
CA GLN A 14 -8.39 -10.22 1.40
C GLN A 14 -9.21 -9.94 0.13
N SER A 15 -8.69 -9.09 -0.77
CA SER A 15 -9.19 -8.91 -2.14
C SER A 15 -8.04 -8.64 -3.08
N GLY A 16 -8.26 -8.76 -4.40
CA GLY A 16 -7.22 -8.55 -5.40
C GLY A 16 -6.55 -7.18 -5.28
N LEU A 17 -5.22 -7.12 -5.32
CA LEU A 17 -4.42 -5.91 -5.17
C LEU A 17 -3.86 -5.45 -6.51
N HIS A 18 -4.10 -4.19 -6.88
CA HIS A 18 -3.46 -3.55 -8.02
C HIS A 18 -2.50 -2.45 -7.57
N ILE A 19 -1.21 -2.67 -7.77
CA ILE A 19 -0.17 -1.64 -7.72
C ILE A 19 0.49 -1.66 -9.09
N GLY A 20 0.23 -0.61 -9.89
CA GLY A 20 0.68 -0.55 -11.27
C GLY A 20 2.20 -0.55 -11.39
N GLY A 21 2.71 -1.31 -12.34
CA GLY A 21 4.09 -1.27 -12.81
C GLY A 21 4.21 -0.38 -14.04
N SER A 22 5.38 0.22 -14.23
CA SER A 22 5.75 0.85 -15.50
C SER A 22 6.31 -0.24 -16.42
N ASP A 23 5.45 -1.03 -17.04
CA ASP A 23 5.93 -1.92 -18.09
C ASP A 23 6.13 -1.10 -19.36
N ALA A 24 7.38 -0.85 -19.71
CA ALA A 24 7.77 -0.14 -20.95
C ALA A 24 7.60 -1.00 -22.21
N GLY A 25 7.05 -2.22 -22.09
CA GLY A 25 6.78 -3.13 -23.21
C GLY A 25 5.36 -3.00 -23.72
N ILE A 26 5.18 -2.42 -24.90
CA ILE A 26 3.93 -2.49 -25.65
C ILE A 26 3.80 -3.95 -26.15
N HIS A 27 3.18 -4.81 -25.36
CA HIS A 27 2.78 -6.14 -25.81
C HIS A 27 1.43 -6.02 -26.51
N ILE A 28 1.42 -6.21 -27.82
CA ILE A 28 0.17 -6.32 -28.61
C ILE A 28 -0.61 -7.53 -28.08
N GLY A 29 -1.77 -7.27 -27.46
CA GLY A 29 -2.60 -8.30 -26.81
C GLY A 29 -2.33 -8.55 -25.34
N GLY A 30 -1.49 -7.73 -24.67
CA GLY A 30 -1.27 -7.76 -23.21
C GLY A 30 -2.39 -7.09 -22.41
N ILE A 31 -2.36 -7.27 -21.08
CA ILE A 31 -3.26 -6.59 -20.15
C ILE A 31 -2.94 -5.09 -20.12
N ASP A 32 -3.98 -4.24 -20.21
CA ASP A 32 -3.82 -2.78 -20.30
C ASP A 32 -3.08 -2.16 -19.13
N ASN A 33 -3.24 -2.72 -17.93
CA ASN A 33 -2.64 -2.23 -16.68
C ASN A 33 -2.04 -3.40 -15.89
N PRO A 34 -0.75 -3.73 -16.10
CA PRO A 34 -0.07 -4.79 -15.35
C PRO A 34 0.28 -4.34 -13.92
N VAL A 35 0.43 -5.32 -13.01
CA VAL A 35 0.98 -5.08 -11.67
C VAL A 35 2.51 -5.03 -11.72
N ILE A 36 3.09 -4.31 -10.73
CA ILE A 36 4.54 -4.29 -10.56
C ILE A 36 5.07 -5.68 -10.17
N LYS A 37 6.11 -6.14 -10.87
CA LYS A 37 6.76 -7.44 -10.66
C LYS A 37 8.28 -7.26 -10.53
N ASN A 38 8.88 -8.13 -9.74
CA ASN A 38 10.34 -8.21 -9.67
C ASN A 38 10.86 -8.83 -10.98
N PRO A 39 11.79 -8.16 -11.70
CA PRO A 39 12.24 -8.61 -13.01
C PRO A 39 13.01 -9.94 -12.99
N LEU A 40 13.60 -10.32 -11.84
CA LEU A 40 14.34 -11.59 -11.72
C LEU A 40 13.42 -12.77 -11.44
N THR A 41 12.40 -12.58 -10.62
CA THR A 41 11.52 -13.69 -10.18
C THR A 41 10.21 -13.75 -10.93
N GLY A 42 9.82 -12.66 -11.62
CA GLY A 42 8.49 -12.49 -12.21
C GLY A 42 7.36 -12.30 -11.19
N LEU A 43 7.65 -12.41 -9.88
CA LEU A 43 6.65 -12.33 -8.83
C LEU A 43 6.28 -10.88 -8.50
N PRO A 44 4.99 -10.61 -8.24
CA PRO A 44 4.55 -9.31 -7.75
C PRO A 44 5.17 -9.00 -6.38
N TYR A 45 5.33 -7.72 -6.08
CA TYR A 45 5.75 -7.25 -4.76
C TYR A 45 5.01 -5.94 -4.41
N ILE A 46 5.01 -5.58 -3.14
CA ILE A 46 4.48 -4.30 -2.68
C ILE A 46 5.66 -3.35 -2.46
N PRO A 47 5.82 -2.30 -3.29
CA PRO A 47 6.87 -1.30 -3.05
C PRO A 47 6.69 -0.63 -1.69
N GLY A 48 7.79 -0.49 -0.93
CA GLY A 48 7.78 0.22 0.34
C GLY A 48 7.26 1.66 0.20
N SER A 49 7.52 2.30 -0.95
CA SER A 49 6.98 3.61 -1.28
C SER A 49 5.46 3.65 -1.37
N SER A 50 4.83 2.60 -1.88
CA SER A 50 3.37 2.49 -1.99
C SER A 50 2.71 2.37 -0.62
N LEU A 51 3.24 1.50 0.26
CA LEU A 51 2.75 1.35 1.62
C LEU A 51 2.99 2.64 2.44
N LYS A 52 4.20 3.22 2.35
CA LYS A 52 4.56 4.49 2.99
C LYS A 52 3.64 5.63 2.55
N GLY A 53 3.45 5.79 1.23
CA GLY A 53 2.64 6.86 0.66
C GLY A 53 1.17 6.75 1.09
N LYS A 54 0.60 5.54 1.05
CA LYS A 54 -0.78 5.29 1.49
C LYS A 54 -0.95 5.55 2.98
N MET A 55 -0.03 5.06 3.81
CA MET A 55 -0.07 5.28 5.26
C MET A 55 0.00 6.78 5.59
N ARG A 56 0.94 7.49 4.99
CA ARG A 56 1.08 8.94 5.15
C ARG A 56 -0.20 9.67 4.75
N PHE A 57 -0.74 9.38 3.57
CA PHE A 57 -1.98 9.98 3.08
C PHE A 57 -3.13 9.83 4.09
N LEU A 58 -3.34 8.61 4.61
CA LEU A 58 -4.41 8.34 5.57
C LEU A 58 -4.18 9.01 6.92
N LEU A 59 -2.94 9.06 7.41
CA LEU A 59 -2.61 9.79 8.62
C LEU A 59 -2.86 11.29 8.48
N GLU A 60 -2.44 11.91 7.37
CA GLU A 60 -2.71 13.31 7.09
C GLU A 60 -4.22 13.59 7.03
N HIS A 61 -4.98 12.71 6.37
CA HIS A 61 -6.45 12.85 6.27
C HIS A 61 -7.16 12.60 7.61
N SER A 62 -6.60 11.77 8.50
CA SER A 62 -7.20 11.50 9.81
C SER A 62 -7.22 12.70 10.76
N VAL A 63 -6.42 13.74 10.48
CA VAL A 63 -6.36 14.97 11.28
C VAL A 63 -7.19 16.10 10.71
N ILE A 64 -7.79 15.92 9.52
CA ILE A 64 -8.63 16.90 8.85
C ILE A 64 -10.01 16.93 9.53
N ARG A 65 -10.41 18.12 9.98
CA ARG A 65 -11.70 18.31 10.67
C ARG A 65 -12.82 18.76 9.73
N ASN A 66 -12.47 19.36 8.58
CA ASN A 66 -13.43 19.90 7.64
C ASN A 66 -13.02 19.57 6.20
N ILE A 67 -13.92 18.91 5.46
CA ILE A 67 -13.69 18.52 4.06
C ILE A 67 -13.38 19.71 3.13
N LYS A 68 -13.84 20.92 3.47
CA LYS A 68 -13.53 22.14 2.72
C LYS A 68 -12.03 22.47 2.74
N GLU A 69 -11.29 21.96 3.73
CA GLU A 69 -9.84 22.12 3.84
C GLU A 69 -9.09 21.29 2.80
N LEU A 70 -9.74 20.25 2.25
CA LEU A 70 -9.23 19.40 1.16
C LEU A 70 -9.42 20.01 -0.23
N ILE A 71 -10.29 21.03 -0.38
CA ILE A 71 -10.58 21.64 -1.68
C ILE A 71 -9.48 22.66 -2.00
N PRO A 72 -8.59 22.39 -2.95
CA PRO A 72 -7.51 23.31 -3.28
C PRO A 72 -8.03 24.51 -4.07
N LYS A 73 -7.86 25.72 -3.51
CA LYS A 73 -7.89 26.97 -4.30
C LYS A 73 -6.52 27.26 -4.93
N LYS A 74 -5.86 26.43 -5.64
CA LYS A 74 -4.43 26.38 -6.05
C LYS A 74 -3.58 25.71 -4.97
N MET A 75 -3.22 24.44 -5.21
CA MET A 75 -2.33 23.68 -4.34
C MET A 75 -0.90 24.19 -4.44
N THR A 76 -0.52 25.10 -3.55
CA THR A 76 0.87 25.50 -3.35
C THR A 76 1.41 25.15 -1.96
N ILE A 77 0.55 24.69 -1.04
CA ILE A 77 0.95 24.36 0.35
C ILE A 77 0.48 22.93 0.66
N PRO A 78 1.39 22.03 1.06
CA PRO A 78 1.04 20.68 1.50
C PRO A 78 0.04 20.67 2.66
N VAL A 79 -0.83 19.67 2.69
CA VAL A 79 -1.95 19.57 3.64
C VAL A 79 -1.50 19.67 5.10
N TYR A 80 -0.33 19.13 5.45
CA TYR A 80 0.18 19.11 6.82
C TYR A 80 0.56 20.49 7.39
N HIS A 81 0.95 21.49 6.57
CA HIS A 81 1.21 22.86 7.05
C HIS A 81 -0.04 23.57 7.58
N ARG A 82 -1.23 23.09 7.18
CA ARG A 82 -2.50 23.68 7.61
C ARG A 82 -2.96 23.19 8.98
N PHE A 83 -2.36 22.10 9.50
CA PHE A 83 -2.90 21.39 10.67
C PHE A 83 -2.03 21.46 11.92
N ASN A 84 -0.95 22.23 11.94
CA ASN A 84 0.01 22.32 13.05
C ASN A 84 0.51 20.94 13.57
N ASN A 85 0.43 19.89 12.73
CA ASN A 85 0.93 18.57 13.10
C ASN A 85 2.29 18.35 12.47
N ASN A 86 3.34 18.64 13.23
CA ASN A 86 4.72 18.50 12.77
C ASN A 86 5.24 17.05 12.83
N THR A 87 4.53 16.15 13.51
CA THR A 87 4.99 14.75 13.71
C THR A 87 4.97 13.95 12.40
N ILE A 88 3.92 14.10 11.57
CA ILE A 88 3.83 13.36 10.31
C ILE A 88 4.96 13.74 9.33
N PRO A 89 5.21 15.04 9.03
CA PRO A 89 6.35 15.43 8.20
C PRO A 89 7.69 15.03 8.78
N LEU A 90 7.86 15.08 10.09
CA LEU A 90 9.08 14.65 10.77
C LEU A 90 9.34 13.15 10.57
N VAL A 91 8.30 12.33 10.72
CA VAL A 91 8.40 10.87 10.61
C VAL A 91 8.53 10.43 9.16
N PHE A 92 7.67 10.91 8.26
CA PHE A 92 7.58 10.46 6.88
C PHE A 92 8.45 11.26 5.89
N GLY A 93 9.02 12.36 6.30
CA GLY A 93 9.82 13.27 5.51
C GLY A 93 9.06 14.52 5.08
N ASN A 94 9.79 15.62 4.91
CA ASN A 94 9.24 16.88 4.40
C ASN A 94 9.38 16.94 2.87
N ILE A 95 8.34 17.36 2.17
CA ILE A 95 8.32 17.48 0.69
C ILE A 95 8.80 18.87 0.26
N GLU A 96 8.76 19.88 1.14
CA GLU A 96 9.17 21.22 0.77
C GLU A 96 10.69 21.41 0.84
N HIS A 97 11.26 21.77 -0.30
CA HIS A 97 12.59 22.36 -0.41
C HIS A 97 12.52 23.89 -0.17
N SER A 98 11.92 24.33 0.94
CA SER A 98 12.04 25.75 1.27
C SER A 98 13.44 26.01 1.82
N LYS A 99 14.06 27.12 1.37
CA LYS A 99 15.43 27.50 1.74
C LYS A 99 15.64 27.73 3.26
N ASP A 100 14.54 27.78 4.01
CA ASP A 100 14.50 28.15 5.44
C ASP A 100 14.15 26.98 6.37
N THR A 101 13.96 25.75 5.87
CA THR A 101 13.67 24.61 6.73
C THR A 101 14.93 23.85 7.07
N ASN A 102 15.20 23.65 8.36
CA ASN A 102 16.17 22.68 8.85
C ASN A 102 15.83 21.30 8.27
N PHE A 103 16.60 20.86 7.28
CA PHE A 103 16.41 19.57 6.63
C PHE A 103 16.64 18.46 7.65
N MET A 104 15.56 17.82 8.07
CA MET A 104 15.61 16.72 9.01
C MET A 104 15.49 15.38 8.28
N PRO A 105 16.35 14.40 8.57
CA PRO A 105 16.26 13.08 7.94
C PRO A 105 14.96 12.38 8.32
N THR A 106 14.38 11.65 7.37
CA THR A 106 13.18 10.83 7.57
C THR A 106 13.39 9.81 8.69
N ARG A 107 12.42 9.64 9.60
CA ARG A 107 12.50 8.68 10.71
C ARG A 107 12.12 7.26 10.30
N VAL A 108 11.39 7.06 9.21
CA VAL A 108 10.92 5.73 8.79
C VAL A 108 11.56 5.26 7.49
N ILE A 109 11.85 3.96 7.46
CA ILE A 109 12.22 3.24 6.25
C ILE A 109 11.18 2.14 6.06
N PHE A 110 10.56 2.11 4.89
CA PHE A 110 9.67 1.03 4.45
C PHE A 110 10.42 0.17 3.45
N ARG A 111 10.57 -1.10 3.75
CA ARG A 111 11.15 -2.08 2.81
C ARG A 111 10.09 -2.54 1.82
N ASP A 112 10.54 -2.95 0.64
CA ASP A 112 9.67 -3.65 -0.29
C ASP A 112 9.21 -4.97 0.32
N SER A 113 7.93 -5.30 0.14
CA SER A 113 7.33 -6.50 0.71
C SER A 113 7.21 -7.56 -0.37
N HIS A 114 7.82 -8.71 -0.13
CA HIS A 114 7.88 -9.82 -1.08
C HIS A 114 6.90 -10.93 -0.71
N ILE A 115 6.41 -11.65 -1.71
CA ILE A 115 5.53 -12.82 -1.52
C ILE A 115 6.30 -13.90 -0.75
N ILE A 116 5.63 -14.46 0.27
CA ILE A 116 6.13 -15.60 1.04
C ILE A 116 5.22 -16.84 0.93
N GLY A 117 4.03 -16.69 0.36
CA GLY A 117 3.09 -17.78 0.21
C GLY A 117 1.65 -17.33 0.05
N VAL A 118 0.72 -18.24 0.33
CA VAL A 118 -0.72 -18.00 0.27
C VAL A 118 -1.44 -18.58 1.48
N ILE A 119 -2.60 -18.01 1.81
CA ILE A 119 -3.59 -18.56 2.74
C ILE A 119 -4.85 -18.89 1.94
N LYS A 120 -5.25 -20.17 1.88
CA LYS A 120 -6.42 -20.62 1.09
C LYS A 120 -7.74 -20.11 1.69
N GLU A 121 -7.86 -20.13 3.01
CA GLU A 121 -9.06 -19.66 3.73
C GLU A 121 -8.88 -18.24 4.29
N PHE A 122 -8.76 -17.27 3.41
CA PHE A 122 -8.39 -15.87 3.75
C PHE A 122 -9.56 -14.99 4.27
N ASN A 123 -10.74 -15.56 4.46
CA ASN A 123 -11.91 -14.85 4.98
C ASN A 123 -12.13 -15.04 6.50
N LYS A 124 -11.15 -15.61 7.20
CA LYS A 124 -11.16 -15.77 8.67
C LYS A 124 -10.92 -14.41 9.37
N GLU A 125 -11.27 -14.35 10.66
CA GLU A 125 -11.02 -13.16 11.49
C GLU A 125 -9.57 -13.03 11.96
N SER A 126 -8.88 -14.16 12.18
CA SER A 126 -7.50 -14.20 12.68
C SER A 126 -6.63 -15.17 11.87
N PHE A 127 -5.34 -14.86 11.79
CA PHE A 127 -4.35 -15.62 11.03
C PHE A 127 -3.08 -15.77 11.84
N THR A 128 -2.39 -16.90 11.61
CA THR A 128 -1.09 -17.23 12.18
C THR A 128 -0.12 -17.58 11.05
N ILE A 129 1.17 -17.64 11.35
CA ILE A 129 2.21 -18.07 10.40
C ILE A 129 1.98 -19.49 9.89
N ASN A 130 1.35 -20.35 10.69
CA ASN A 130 1.09 -21.74 10.32
C ASN A 130 -0.02 -21.89 9.26
N ASP A 131 -0.82 -20.84 9.02
CA ASP A 131 -1.84 -20.83 7.97
C ASP A 131 -1.22 -20.57 6.58
N ILE A 132 0.07 -20.17 6.51
CA ILE A 132 0.74 -19.81 5.27
C ILE A 132 1.29 -21.05 4.58
N HIS A 133 0.84 -21.32 3.36
CA HIS A 133 1.47 -22.27 2.45
C HIS A 133 2.63 -21.58 1.74
N THR A 134 3.86 -22.05 1.98
CA THR A 134 5.09 -21.36 1.53
C THR A 134 5.75 -21.99 0.30
N ASN A 135 5.29 -23.18 -0.14
CA ASN A 135 5.83 -23.79 -1.36
C ASN A 135 5.34 -23.05 -2.61
N ILE A 136 6.15 -22.10 -3.09
CA ILE A 136 5.82 -21.23 -4.21
C ILE A 136 5.60 -22.01 -5.51
N GLU A 137 6.34 -23.09 -5.75
CA GLU A 137 6.21 -23.91 -6.96
C GLU A 137 4.88 -24.66 -6.98
N GLU A 138 4.54 -25.33 -5.87
CA GLU A 138 3.25 -25.99 -5.72
C GLU A 138 2.08 -25.01 -5.85
N ILE A 139 2.22 -23.80 -5.31
CA ILE A 139 1.21 -22.76 -5.41
C ILE A 139 1.03 -22.31 -6.86
N ARG A 140 2.11 -22.15 -7.63
CA ARG A 140 2.05 -21.79 -9.05
C ARG A 140 1.33 -22.85 -9.87
N GLU A 141 1.61 -24.12 -9.62
CA GLU A 141 0.92 -25.24 -10.28
C GLU A 141 -0.58 -25.25 -9.96
N LEU A 142 -0.94 -25.08 -8.69
CA LEU A 142 -2.35 -25.04 -8.24
C LEU A 142 -3.13 -23.83 -8.76
N MET A 143 -2.51 -22.67 -8.84
CA MET A 143 -3.17 -21.44 -9.28
C MET A 143 -3.17 -21.28 -10.81
N GLY A 144 -2.30 -21.98 -11.52
CA GLY A 144 -2.12 -21.86 -12.97
C GLY A 144 -1.66 -20.46 -13.41
N SER A 145 -1.11 -19.66 -12.49
CA SER A 145 -0.67 -18.28 -12.72
C SER A 145 0.42 -17.82 -11.74
N ASP A 146 1.10 -16.75 -12.08
CA ASP A 146 2.12 -16.11 -11.23
C ASP A 146 1.51 -15.19 -10.14
N PHE A 147 0.56 -15.70 -9.35
CA PHE A 147 -0.14 -14.95 -8.28
C PHE A 147 -0.99 -13.78 -8.76
N VAL A 148 -1.36 -13.75 -10.05
CA VAL A 148 -2.12 -12.65 -10.63
C VAL A 148 -3.41 -13.15 -11.29
N GLU A 149 -4.40 -12.28 -11.34
CA GLU A 149 -5.68 -12.47 -12.01
C GLU A 149 -6.00 -11.26 -12.90
N ALA A 150 -6.71 -11.48 -14.00
CA ALA A 150 -7.24 -10.40 -14.82
C ALA A 150 -8.68 -10.09 -14.40
N LYS A 151 -8.93 -8.84 -14.00
CA LYS A 151 -10.28 -8.33 -13.76
C LYS A 151 -10.73 -7.48 -14.92
N THR A 152 -11.87 -7.86 -15.54
CA THR A 152 -12.50 -7.04 -16.56
C THR A 152 -13.46 -6.05 -15.92
N GLU A 153 -13.31 -4.77 -16.22
CA GLU A 153 -14.20 -3.67 -15.80
C GLU A 153 -14.80 -3.00 -17.03
N VAL A 154 -16.09 -2.63 -16.95
CA VAL A 154 -16.80 -1.88 -17.98
C VAL A 154 -17.34 -0.58 -17.40
N THR A 155 -17.38 0.47 -18.22
CA THR A 155 -18.06 1.71 -17.88
C THR A 155 -19.52 1.60 -18.32
N ILE A 156 -20.45 1.87 -17.42
CA ILE A 156 -21.89 1.91 -17.75
C ILE A 156 -22.26 3.35 -18.12
N ASP A 157 -22.86 3.52 -19.28
CA ASP A 157 -23.51 4.78 -19.67
C ASP A 157 -24.72 5.00 -18.77
N ARG A 158 -24.75 6.16 -18.09
CA ARG A 158 -25.77 6.44 -17.07
C ARG A 158 -27.15 6.76 -17.65
N LEU A 159 -27.23 7.11 -18.92
CA LEU A 159 -28.48 7.44 -19.61
C LEU A 159 -29.13 6.20 -20.20
N SER A 160 -28.33 5.38 -20.90
CA SER A 160 -28.83 4.18 -21.59
C SER A 160 -28.82 2.92 -20.74
N GLY A 161 -28.03 2.90 -19.61
CA GLY A 161 -27.82 1.70 -18.80
C GLY A 161 -26.99 0.61 -19.49
N THR A 162 -26.44 0.89 -20.65
CA THR A 162 -25.61 -0.05 -21.44
C THR A 162 -24.13 0.21 -21.26
N VAL A 163 -23.28 -0.66 -21.83
CA VAL A 163 -21.83 -0.47 -21.82
C VAL A 163 -21.46 0.79 -22.59
N GLY A 164 -20.78 1.72 -21.94
CA GLY A 164 -20.32 2.97 -22.56
C GLY A 164 -19.20 2.76 -23.58
N GLY A 165 -18.93 3.80 -24.39
CA GLY A 165 -18.07 3.75 -25.58
C GLY A 165 -16.58 3.42 -25.40
N GLY A 166 -16.11 3.17 -24.17
CA GLY A 166 -14.71 2.80 -23.88
C GLY A 166 -14.42 1.28 -23.92
N GLY A 167 -15.45 0.46 -24.07
CA GLY A 167 -15.32 -1.01 -24.06
C GLY A 167 -14.85 -1.59 -22.70
N PRO A 168 -14.67 -2.92 -22.63
CA PRO A 168 -14.10 -3.60 -21.47
C PRO A 168 -12.61 -3.24 -21.33
N ARG A 169 -12.16 -3.01 -20.08
CA ARG A 169 -10.75 -2.81 -19.72
C ARG A 169 -10.30 -3.96 -18.84
N GLN A 170 -9.12 -4.49 -19.10
CA GLN A 170 -8.52 -5.53 -18.27
C GLN A 170 -7.49 -4.92 -17.33
N ILE A 171 -7.65 -5.21 -16.04
CA ILE A 171 -6.74 -4.77 -14.98
C ILE A 171 -6.16 -6.02 -14.35
N GLU A 172 -4.82 -6.14 -14.34
CA GLU A 172 -4.15 -7.19 -13.60
C GLU A 172 -4.18 -6.86 -12.11
N ARG A 173 -4.40 -7.86 -11.27
CA ARG A 173 -4.35 -7.75 -9.81
C ARG A 173 -3.62 -8.94 -9.24
N VAL A 174 -2.90 -8.74 -8.14
CA VAL A 174 -2.41 -9.86 -7.33
C VAL A 174 -3.60 -10.52 -6.66
N SER A 175 -3.68 -11.85 -6.74
CA SER A 175 -4.83 -12.62 -6.28
C SER A 175 -5.02 -12.52 -4.76
N ALA A 176 -6.29 -12.53 -4.32
CA ALA A 176 -6.62 -12.65 -2.91
C ALA A 176 -6.04 -13.94 -2.32
N GLY A 177 -5.74 -13.95 -1.01
CA GLY A 177 -5.05 -15.06 -0.34
C GLY A 177 -3.53 -14.96 -0.40
N THR A 178 -2.94 -14.12 -1.26
CA THR A 178 -1.48 -13.91 -1.31
C THR A 178 -0.99 -13.21 -0.04
N VAL A 179 0.15 -13.69 0.49
CA VAL A 179 0.78 -13.17 1.70
C VAL A 179 2.14 -12.59 1.38
N PHE A 180 2.39 -11.38 1.87
CA PHE A 180 3.66 -10.68 1.77
C PHE A 180 4.29 -10.50 3.15
N ALA A 181 5.61 -10.62 3.26
CA ALA A 181 6.35 -10.18 4.44
C ALA A 181 6.70 -8.71 4.32
N PHE A 182 6.51 -7.92 5.39
CA PHE A 182 6.89 -6.52 5.41
C PHE A 182 7.78 -6.16 6.60
N GLU A 183 8.56 -5.10 6.42
CA GLU A 183 9.42 -4.52 7.46
C GLU A 183 9.36 -2.99 7.39
N ILE A 184 9.15 -2.37 8.57
CA ILE A 184 9.22 -0.93 8.77
C ILE A 184 10.25 -0.66 9.86
N ILE A 185 11.24 0.19 9.58
CA ILE A 185 12.26 0.60 10.54
C ILE A 185 11.97 2.02 10.98
N LEU A 186 11.76 2.21 12.27
CA LEU A 186 11.68 3.52 12.91
C LEU A 186 13.04 3.88 13.49
N ARG A 187 13.64 4.94 12.97
CA ARG A 187 14.87 5.55 13.50
C ARG A 187 14.49 6.65 14.47
N SER A 188 15.16 6.70 15.61
CA SER A 188 14.96 7.76 16.60
C SER A 188 16.28 8.43 16.91
N PHE A 189 16.30 9.75 16.87
CA PHE A 189 17.41 10.58 17.27
C PHE A 189 17.22 11.02 18.73
N GLU A 190 18.26 11.60 19.33
CA GLU A 190 18.32 11.88 20.77
C GLU A 190 17.14 12.71 21.32
N ASN A 191 16.63 13.64 20.52
CA ASN A 191 15.52 14.53 20.92
C ASN A 191 14.15 14.10 20.38
N ASP A 192 14.05 12.91 19.76
CA ASP A 192 12.80 12.41 19.20
C ASP A 192 11.93 11.77 20.30
N ASN A 193 10.63 11.98 20.22
CA ASN A 193 9.66 11.20 20.99
C ASN A 193 9.40 9.86 20.29
N ALA A 194 10.30 8.89 20.51
CA ALA A 194 10.27 7.59 19.84
C ALA A 194 8.95 6.84 20.04
N GLU A 195 8.32 6.95 21.22
CA GLU A 195 7.05 6.27 21.50
C GLU A 195 5.89 6.90 20.74
N GLU A 196 5.83 8.22 20.67
CA GLU A 196 4.81 8.93 19.86
C GLU A 196 4.91 8.55 18.38
N HIS A 197 6.15 8.53 17.84
CA HIS A 197 6.38 8.12 16.44
C HIS A 197 5.97 6.67 16.19
N PHE A 198 6.23 5.79 17.15
CA PHE A 198 5.85 4.39 17.06
C PHE A 198 4.33 4.19 17.10
N MET A 199 3.64 4.90 18.01
CA MET A 199 2.18 4.88 18.08
C MET A 199 1.54 5.46 16.80
N LEU A 200 2.18 6.46 16.20
CA LEU A 200 1.76 7.00 14.89
C LEU A 200 1.83 5.92 13.80
N LEU A 201 2.89 5.11 13.76
CA LEU A 201 3.00 4.00 12.79
C LEU A 201 1.93 2.93 13.04
N LYS A 202 1.70 2.54 14.29
CA LYS A 202 0.61 1.59 14.64
C LYS A 202 -0.77 2.11 14.19
N LYS A 203 -1.06 3.38 14.45
CA LYS A 203 -2.26 4.03 13.94
C LYS A 203 -2.33 3.98 12.41
N GLY A 204 -1.20 4.25 11.74
CA GLY A 204 -1.10 4.21 10.29
C GLY A 204 -1.39 2.83 9.71
N LEU A 205 -0.85 1.76 10.28
CA LEU A 205 -1.16 0.38 9.88
C LEU A 205 -2.67 0.10 9.98
N LYS A 206 -3.29 0.49 11.11
CA LYS A 206 -4.74 0.29 11.30
C LYS A 206 -5.58 1.07 10.30
N LEU A 207 -5.17 2.28 9.94
CA LEU A 207 -5.85 3.08 8.91
C LEU A 207 -5.76 2.43 7.54
N VAL A 208 -4.58 1.89 7.16
CA VAL A 208 -4.40 1.19 5.87
C VAL A 208 -5.26 -0.08 5.82
N GLU A 209 -5.34 -0.84 6.93
CA GLU A 209 -6.18 -2.03 7.05
C GLU A 209 -7.68 -1.72 6.89
N ASN A 210 -8.12 -0.57 7.43
CA ASN A 210 -9.52 -0.13 7.37
C ASN A 210 -9.91 0.55 6.04
N ASP A 211 -8.92 0.85 5.18
CA ASP A 211 -9.13 1.45 3.86
C ASP A 211 -8.77 0.42 2.76
N ALA A 212 -7.91 0.79 1.84
CA ALA A 212 -7.42 -0.07 0.77
C ALA A 212 -5.99 0.30 0.40
N LEU A 213 -5.17 -0.69 0.06
CA LEU A 213 -3.84 -0.51 -0.50
C LEU A 213 -3.91 -0.55 -2.03
N GLY A 214 -3.08 0.25 -2.70
CA GLY A 214 -3.04 0.30 -4.17
C GLY A 214 -4.22 1.01 -4.81
N GLY A 215 -4.45 0.72 -6.08
CA GLY A 215 -5.49 1.33 -6.90
C GLY A 215 -6.85 0.66 -6.77
N SER A 216 -7.90 1.36 -7.26
CA SER A 216 -9.26 0.81 -7.36
C SER A 216 -9.90 0.37 -6.02
N GLY A 217 -9.51 0.96 -4.89
CA GLY A 217 -10.02 0.64 -3.56
C GLY A 217 -11.54 0.76 -3.47
N SER A 218 -12.13 1.86 -3.97
CA SER A 218 -13.58 2.08 -3.99
C SER A 218 -14.35 1.07 -4.88
N ARG A 219 -13.63 0.29 -5.72
CA ARG A 219 -14.18 -0.76 -6.57
C ARG A 219 -13.85 -2.17 -6.07
N GLY A 220 -13.50 -2.27 -4.78
CA GLY A 220 -13.31 -3.55 -4.06
C GLY A 220 -11.92 -4.17 -4.18
N SER A 221 -10.91 -3.43 -4.70
CA SER A 221 -9.53 -3.89 -4.70
C SER A 221 -8.77 -3.44 -3.46
N GLY A 222 -7.73 -4.17 -3.07
CA GLY A 222 -6.74 -3.74 -2.08
C GLY A 222 -7.16 -3.85 -0.62
N LYS A 223 -8.20 -4.64 -0.29
CA LYS A 223 -8.49 -4.98 1.11
C LYS A 223 -7.41 -5.89 1.64
N ILE A 224 -6.76 -5.48 2.72
CA ILE A 224 -5.65 -6.20 3.34
C ILE A 224 -5.89 -6.43 4.82
N LYS A 225 -5.14 -7.39 5.39
CA LYS A 225 -5.06 -7.65 6.82
C LYS A 225 -3.61 -7.76 7.24
N PHE A 226 -3.21 -7.02 8.29
CA PHE A 226 -1.92 -7.21 8.94
C PHE A 226 -2.03 -8.28 10.03
N PHE A 227 -1.05 -9.18 10.12
CA PHE A 227 -1.00 -10.19 11.18
C PHE A 227 0.44 -10.60 11.49
N GLY A 228 0.64 -11.35 12.60
CA GLY A 228 1.96 -11.80 13.02
C GLY A 228 2.92 -10.64 13.31
N LEU A 229 2.42 -9.51 13.83
CA LEU A 229 3.24 -8.34 14.11
C LEU A 229 4.22 -8.62 15.25
N THR A 230 5.49 -8.30 15.02
CA THR A 230 6.59 -8.32 15.99
C THR A 230 7.28 -6.97 16.04
N GLU A 231 7.86 -6.66 17.20
CA GLU A 231 8.54 -5.40 17.51
C GLU A 231 9.98 -5.67 17.98
#